data_e7d16cce1a78826a558dadf69b0422ec
#
_entry.id   e7d16cce1a78826a558dadf69b0422ec
#
_cell.length_a   1.000
_cell.length_b   1.000
_cell.length_c   1.000
_cell.angle_alpha   90.00
_cell.angle_beta   90.00
_cell.angle_gamma   90.00
#
_symmetry.space_group_name_H-M   'P 1'
#
loop_
_entity.id
_entity.type
_entity.pdbx_description
1 polymer ?
#
loop_
_entity_poly.entity_id
_entity_poly.type
_entity_poly.pdbx_seq_one_letter_code
_entity_poly.pdbx_strand_id
1 'polypeptide(L)'
;MTGRPLVIGVDEGGVSALPENLRERLARMDMIIAAPRFHRDLPAGPEIKEWPKPFSNIFNILKDNSEKSLALLATGDPLWFGVGASLVRELGPDRCEIIPAVSGLQLAAARLGWPLARCEVVSVHGRPLGSLVGHLYPRARLLVIAQDGTSPVQLSELLTAYGYGDATLHVLAHLGGAAESRFDGRARGWSHDRVPDFHIIGIACPDEVAAGAGLAAPDQSFETDGKLTKRDARASALAKLAPFPGATLWDIGTGSGAIAIDFLRNAGAGRAFAIDRDEAQLARATTNAAWHGVTGLQPVAGDAGDVLAGLPRPDAVFIGGGLAPSVIAAAQAALRPGGVLVAHAVTIESETVLVAAWQQSGGEMTRISVQHADPVGGFHGWRPLMPVTQWCWHKALETS
;
A
#
# COMPACT_ATOMS: atom_id res chain seq x y z
N MET A 1 19.30 26.97 -10.64
CA MET A 1 20.01 25.66 -10.61
C MET A 1 20.36 25.32 -12.04
N THR A 2 21.63 25.39 -12.38
CA THR A 2 22.15 25.24 -13.73
C THR A 2 22.32 23.77 -14.16
N GLY A 3 22.35 22.82 -13.24
CA GLY A 3 22.50 21.39 -13.54
C GLY A 3 21.27 20.56 -13.13
N ARG A 4 20.65 19.88 -14.11
CA ARG A 4 19.72 18.78 -13.82
C ARG A 4 20.55 17.56 -13.38
N PRO A 5 20.35 16.97 -12.19
CA PRO A 5 21.01 15.72 -11.85
C PRO A 5 20.60 14.63 -12.84
N LEU A 6 21.62 13.90 -13.32
CA LEU A 6 21.47 12.76 -14.24
C LEU A 6 21.31 11.48 -13.43
N VAL A 7 20.15 10.85 -13.46
CA VAL A 7 19.87 9.60 -12.74
C VAL A 7 19.89 8.45 -13.73
N ILE A 8 20.88 7.58 -13.61
CA ILE A 8 21.07 6.45 -14.54
C ILE A 8 20.79 5.15 -13.84
N GLY A 9 19.92 4.34 -14.44
CA GLY A 9 19.73 2.95 -14.07
C GLY A 9 20.94 2.10 -14.46
N VAL A 10 21.37 1.23 -13.53
CA VAL A 10 22.53 0.33 -13.74
C VAL A 10 22.11 -1.07 -13.25
N ASP A 11 22.40 -2.09 -14.05
CA ASP A 11 22.24 -3.49 -13.67
C ASP A 11 23.51 -4.05 -12.97
N GLU A 12 23.57 -5.36 -12.75
CA GLU A 12 24.74 -6.03 -12.15
C GLU A 12 25.99 -5.99 -13.04
N GLY A 13 25.84 -5.73 -14.35
CA GLY A 13 26.96 -5.51 -15.26
C GLY A 13 27.74 -4.22 -14.98
N GLY A 14 27.16 -3.35 -14.11
CA GLY A 14 27.80 -2.12 -13.67
C GLY A 14 27.92 -1.06 -14.77
N VAL A 15 28.80 -0.10 -14.55
CA VAL A 15 29.03 1.02 -15.50
C VAL A 15 29.64 0.53 -16.81
N SER A 16 30.39 -0.56 -16.78
CA SER A 16 30.99 -1.15 -18.00
C SER A 16 29.94 -1.67 -19.00
N ALA A 17 28.77 -2.04 -18.54
CA ALA A 17 27.66 -2.48 -19.39
C ALA A 17 26.83 -1.33 -19.98
N LEU A 18 27.03 -0.09 -19.51
CA LEU A 18 26.33 1.07 -20.07
C LEU A 18 26.78 1.37 -21.51
N PRO A 19 25.88 1.91 -22.36
CA PRO A 19 26.21 2.44 -23.68
C PRO A 19 27.39 3.45 -23.59
N GLU A 20 28.21 3.48 -24.63
CA GLU A 20 29.44 4.31 -24.66
C GLU A 20 29.16 5.80 -24.41
N ASN A 21 28.09 6.34 -25.03
CA ASN A 21 27.67 7.72 -24.84
C ASN A 21 27.32 8.05 -23.37
N LEU A 22 26.80 7.09 -22.61
CA LEU A 22 26.51 7.30 -21.18
C LEU A 22 27.79 7.22 -20.33
N ARG A 23 28.71 6.32 -20.68
CA ARG A 23 30.02 6.24 -20.01
C ARG A 23 30.83 7.52 -20.23
N GLU A 24 30.80 8.07 -21.45
CA GLU A 24 31.44 9.37 -21.76
C GLU A 24 30.80 10.52 -20.98
N ARG A 25 29.46 10.52 -20.83
CA ARG A 25 28.77 11.52 -20.03
C ARG A 25 29.18 11.43 -18.56
N LEU A 26 29.25 10.21 -18.00
CA LEU A 26 29.70 9.99 -16.62
C LEU A 26 31.13 10.51 -16.40
N ALA A 27 32.04 10.30 -17.37
CA ALA A 27 33.42 10.78 -17.26
C ALA A 27 33.56 12.33 -17.23
N ARG A 28 32.53 13.04 -17.69
CA ARG A 28 32.50 14.52 -17.72
C ARG A 28 31.74 15.13 -16.53
N MET A 29 31.22 14.31 -15.60
CA MET A 29 30.54 14.82 -14.40
C MET A 29 31.55 15.33 -13.37
N ASP A 30 31.14 16.32 -12.57
CA ASP A 30 31.92 16.77 -11.43
C ASP A 30 31.85 15.80 -10.27
N MET A 31 30.66 15.14 -10.10
CA MET A 31 30.44 14.21 -9.00
C MET A 31 29.52 13.06 -9.44
N ILE A 32 29.83 11.85 -8.95
CA ILE A 32 29.00 10.65 -9.13
C ILE A 32 28.64 10.07 -7.76
N ILE A 33 27.36 9.86 -7.52
CA ILE A 33 26.84 9.17 -6.33
C ILE A 33 26.42 7.76 -6.73
N ALA A 34 27.04 6.75 -6.13
CA ALA A 34 26.83 5.35 -6.49
C ALA A 34 26.98 4.42 -5.28
N ALA A 35 26.37 3.23 -5.37
CA ALA A 35 26.62 2.17 -4.41
C ALA A 35 28.07 1.65 -4.53
N PRO A 36 28.73 1.22 -3.41
CA PRO A 36 30.11 0.78 -3.40
C PRO A 36 30.45 -0.30 -4.44
N ARG A 37 29.49 -1.18 -4.75
CA ARG A 37 29.68 -2.25 -5.74
C ARG A 37 29.98 -1.75 -7.17
N PHE A 38 29.62 -0.51 -7.50
CA PHE A 38 29.86 0.09 -8.81
C PHE A 38 31.14 0.92 -8.85
N HIS A 39 31.80 1.21 -7.71
CA HIS A 39 32.92 2.14 -7.64
C HIS A 39 34.13 1.70 -8.49
N ARG A 40 34.40 0.39 -8.59
CA ARG A 40 35.54 -0.14 -9.33
C ARG A 40 35.49 0.16 -10.84
N ASP A 41 34.26 0.33 -11.39
CA ASP A 41 34.03 0.51 -12.83
C ASP A 41 33.72 1.98 -13.18
N LEU A 42 33.81 2.89 -12.20
CA LEU A 42 33.58 4.31 -12.43
C LEU A 42 34.77 4.97 -13.14
N PRO A 43 34.53 5.98 -14.01
CA PRO A 43 35.59 6.71 -14.68
C PRO A 43 36.44 7.50 -13.67
N ALA A 44 37.72 7.65 -14.00
CA ALA A 44 38.61 8.57 -13.27
C ALA A 44 38.24 10.02 -13.58
N GLY A 45 38.31 10.89 -12.58
CA GLY A 45 38.08 12.34 -12.71
C GLY A 45 36.98 12.86 -11.81
N PRO A 46 35.73 12.34 -11.90
CA PRO A 46 34.66 12.77 -11.00
C PRO A 46 34.90 12.48 -9.53
N GLU A 47 34.42 13.36 -8.65
CA GLU A 47 34.33 13.06 -7.21
C GLU A 47 33.32 11.94 -6.97
N ILE A 48 33.72 10.82 -6.34
CA ILE A 48 32.85 9.68 -6.10
C ILE A 48 32.36 9.70 -4.67
N LYS A 49 31.04 9.63 -4.48
CA LYS A 49 30.37 9.53 -3.18
C LYS A 49 29.46 8.31 -3.10
N GLU A 50 29.31 7.79 -1.91
CA GLU A 50 28.29 6.79 -1.60
C GLU A 50 26.92 7.44 -1.37
N TRP A 51 25.87 6.65 -1.51
CA TRP A 51 24.54 7.07 -1.11
C TRP A 51 24.51 7.42 0.38
N PRO A 52 23.97 8.60 0.75
CA PRO A 52 23.96 9.02 2.14
C PRO A 52 23.03 8.18 3.01
N LYS A 53 23.35 8.10 4.29
CA LYS A 53 22.49 7.51 5.33
C LYS A 53 22.22 8.58 6.40
N PRO A 54 20.94 8.95 6.66
CA PRO A 54 19.72 8.48 5.95
C PRO A 54 19.65 9.01 4.51
N PHE A 55 18.87 8.31 3.67
CA PHE A 55 18.71 8.67 2.25
C PHE A 55 18.26 10.13 2.03
N SER A 56 17.44 10.68 2.92
CA SER A 56 16.96 12.07 2.85
C SER A 56 18.08 13.12 2.73
N ASN A 57 19.29 12.81 3.20
CA ASN A 57 20.46 13.71 3.10
C ASN A 57 20.90 13.93 1.64
N ILE A 58 20.41 13.13 0.68
CA ILE A 58 20.69 13.35 -0.75
C ILE A 58 20.24 14.74 -1.20
N PHE A 59 19.11 15.24 -0.69
CA PHE A 59 18.59 16.56 -1.08
C PHE A 59 19.48 17.70 -0.61
N ASN A 60 20.15 17.58 0.54
CA ASN A 60 21.14 18.52 1.00
C ASN A 60 22.39 18.47 0.09
N ILE A 61 22.87 17.27 -0.26
CA ILE A 61 24.01 17.12 -1.18
C ILE A 61 23.72 17.77 -2.53
N LEU A 62 22.51 17.56 -3.09
CA LEU A 62 22.11 18.16 -4.36
C LEU A 62 22.01 19.68 -4.27
N LYS A 63 21.51 20.22 -3.15
CA LYS A 63 21.41 21.65 -2.89
C LYS A 63 22.80 22.30 -2.76
N ASP A 64 23.69 21.69 -1.95
CA ASP A 64 25.02 22.22 -1.67
C ASP A 64 25.96 22.17 -2.89
N ASN A 65 25.63 21.33 -3.89
CA ASN A 65 26.38 21.18 -5.12
C ASN A 65 25.57 21.58 -6.36
N SER A 66 24.65 22.54 -6.22
CA SER A 66 23.73 22.98 -7.29
C SER A 66 24.41 23.53 -8.54
N GLU A 67 25.68 23.95 -8.45
CA GLU A 67 26.50 24.46 -9.55
C GLU A 67 27.29 23.35 -10.26
N LYS A 68 27.37 22.15 -9.66
CA LYS A 68 28.09 21.00 -10.22
C LYS A 68 27.20 20.16 -11.11
N SER A 69 27.81 19.50 -12.11
CA SER A 69 27.17 18.44 -12.86
C SER A 69 27.21 17.13 -12.07
N LEU A 70 26.04 16.57 -11.74
CA LEU A 70 25.87 15.42 -10.84
C LEU A 70 25.25 14.24 -11.57
N ALA A 71 25.85 13.05 -11.39
CA ALA A 71 25.22 11.79 -11.78
C ALA A 71 24.91 10.92 -10.54
N LEU A 72 23.76 10.27 -10.58
CA LEU A 72 23.25 9.37 -9.55
C LEU A 72 23.03 8.00 -10.17
N LEU A 73 23.75 6.97 -9.71
CA LEU A 73 23.59 5.61 -10.23
C LEU A 73 22.61 4.81 -9.37
N ALA A 74 21.47 4.51 -9.94
CA ALA A 74 20.42 3.71 -9.32
C ALA A 74 20.45 2.26 -9.82
N THR A 75 20.11 1.29 -8.97
CA THR A 75 19.99 -0.10 -9.39
C THR A 75 18.71 -0.32 -10.19
N GLY A 76 18.82 -0.87 -11.39
CA GLY A 76 17.69 -1.12 -12.28
C GLY A 76 17.00 0.16 -12.74
N ASP A 77 15.67 0.15 -12.88
CA ASP A 77 14.91 1.33 -13.28
C ASP A 77 14.77 2.31 -12.10
N PRO A 78 15.27 3.57 -12.22
CA PRO A 78 15.22 4.55 -11.14
C PRO A 78 13.79 4.92 -10.70
N LEU A 79 12.79 4.79 -11.56
CA LEU A 79 11.40 5.13 -11.25
C LEU A 79 10.59 3.94 -10.73
N TRP A 80 11.05 2.71 -10.92
CA TRP A 80 10.32 1.53 -10.48
C TRP A 80 10.83 1.04 -9.10
N PHE A 81 10.22 1.53 -8.02
CA PHE A 81 10.64 1.37 -6.63
C PHE A 81 12.07 1.89 -6.34
N GLY A 82 12.60 2.69 -7.23
CA GLY A 82 13.95 3.23 -7.15
C GLY A 82 13.99 4.66 -6.60
N VAL A 83 15.21 5.14 -6.38
CA VAL A 83 15.49 6.48 -5.82
C VAL A 83 14.98 7.63 -6.67
N GLY A 84 14.84 7.41 -7.99
CA GLY A 84 14.35 8.40 -8.95
C GLY A 84 12.95 8.89 -8.63
N ALA A 85 12.07 8.01 -8.16
CA ALA A 85 10.71 8.40 -7.77
C ALA A 85 10.71 9.43 -6.61
N SER A 86 11.61 9.29 -5.64
CA SER A 86 11.77 10.26 -4.56
C SER A 86 12.36 11.59 -5.06
N LEU A 87 13.33 11.52 -5.96
CA LEU A 87 13.94 12.72 -6.56
C LEU A 87 12.92 13.52 -7.38
N VAL A 88 12.14 12.85 -8.23
CA VAL A 88 11.10 13.51 -9.04
C VAL A 88 10.02 14.14 -8.16
N ARG A 89 9.61 13.47 -7.08
CA ARG A 89 8.61 14.01 -6.14
C ARG A 89 9.08 15.30 -5.47
N GLU A 90 10.35 15.39 -5.06
CA GLU A 90 10.90 16.52 -4.31
C GLU A 90 11.39 17.65 -5.23
N LEU A 91 11.99 17.32 -6.37
CA LEU A 91 12.57 18.31 -7.27
C LEU A 91 11.64 18.72 -8.40
N GLY A 92 10.73 17.85 -8.78
CA GLY A 92 9.89 18.00 -9.97
C GLY A 92 10.45 17.24 -11.20
N PRO A 93 9.56 16.79 -12.12
CA PRO A 93 9.95 15.96 -13.25
C PRO A 93 10.91 16.67 -14.23
N ASP A 94 10.75 17.97 -14.39
CA ASP A 94 11.61 18.78 -15.29
C ASP A 94 13.00 19.09 -14.71
N ARG A 95 13.22 18.76 -13.44
CA ARG A 95 14.46 19.04 -12.71
C ARG A 95 15.41 17.85 -12.59
N CYS A 96 15.03 16.70 -13.15
CA CYS A 96 15.86 15.49 -13.21
C CYS A 96 15.89 14.96 -14.64
N GLU A 97 17.03 14.43 -15.06
CA GLU A 97 17.11 13.60 -16.27
C GLU A 97 17.19 12.15 -15.83
N ILE A 98 16.21 11.32 -16.21
CA ILE A 98 16.13 9.92 -15.81
C ILE A 98 16.41 9.03 -17.02
N ILE A 99 17.40 8.15 -16.90
CA ILE A 99 17.71 7.13 -17.90
C ILE A 99 17.42 5.76 -17.27
N PRO A 100 16.38 5.05 -17.72
CA PRO A 100 16.01 3.75 -17.19
C PRO A 100 17.00 2.66 -17.62
N ALA A 101 17.04 1.57 -16.86
CA ALA A 101 17.67 0.31 -17.23
C ALA A 101 16.72 -0.86 -16.99
N VAL A 102 17.08 -2.04 -17.50
CA VAL A 102 16.36 -3.27 -17.20
C VAL A 102 16.48 -3.54 -15.70
N SER A 103 15.31 -3.67 -15.04
CA SER A 103 15.26 -3.91 -13.60
C SER A 103 15.40 -5.40 -13.25
N GLY A 104 15.77 -5.70 -12.01
CA GLY A 104 15.76 -7.07 -11.49
C GLY A 104 14.39 -7.75 -11.62
N LEU A 105 13.28 -6.99 -11.58
CA LEU A 105 11.93 -7.52 -11.79
C LEU A 105 11.72 -8.05 -13.21
N GLN A 106 12.20 -7.33 -14.22
CA GLN A 106 12.13 -7.77 -15.63
C GLN A 106 13.00 -9.00 -15.86
N LEU A 107 14.21 -9.01 -15.28
CA LEU A 107 15.10 -10.17 -15.36
C LEU A 107 14.48 -11.38 -14.65
N ALA A 108 13.91 -11.21 -13.46
CA ALA A 108 13.22 -12.27 -12.73
C ALA A 108 12.04 -12.84 -13.54
N ALA A 109 11.20 -11.97 -14.09
CA ALA A 109 10.09 -12.38 -14.95
C ALA A 109 10.58 -13.21 -16.15
N ALA A 110 11.67 -12.78 -16.82
CA ALA A 110 12.27 -13.50 -17.92
C ALA A 110 12.82 -14.88 -17.50
N ARG A 111 13.51 -14.98 -16.35
CA ARG A 111 14.04 -16.26 -15.84
C ARG A 111 12.93 -17.24 -15.43
N LEU A 112 11.79 -16.71 -14.96
CA LEU A 112 10.63 -17.52 -14.58
C LEU A 112 9.68 -17.83 -15.75
N GLY A 113 9.86 -17.17 -16.90
CA GLY A 113 8.93 -17.28 -18.02
C GLY A 113 7.55 -16.68 -17.70
N TRP A 114 7.51 -15.66 -16.84
CA TRP A 114 6.27 -15.01 -16.44
C TRP A 114 6.08 -13.71 -17.22
N PRO A 115 4.95 -13.54 -17.93
CA PRO A 115 4.62 -12.24 -18.51
C PRO A 115 4.48 -11.20 -17.39
N LEU A 116 5.33 -10.18 -17.38
CA LEU A 116 5.39 -9.16 -16.33
C LEU A 116 4.03 -8.45 -16.12
N ALA A 117 3.29 -8.25 -17.20
CA ALA A 117 1.95 -7.66 -17.17
C ALA A 117 0.89 -8.52 -16.42
N ARG A 118 1.22 -9.76 -16.08
CA ARG A 118 0.37 -10.69 -15.31
C ARG A 118 0.94 -10.97 -13.91
N CYS A 119 1.95 -10.24 -13.51
CA CYS A 119 2.57 -10.38 -12.19
C CYS A 119 2.14 -9.21 -11.29
N GLU A 120 1.84 -9.52 -10.04
CA GLU A 120 1.79 -8.54 -8.97
C GLU A 120 3.22 -8.16 -8.60
N VAL A 121 3.51 -6.85 -8.56
CA VAL A 121 4.84 -6.38 -8.16
C VAL A 121 4.74 -5.71 -6.80
N VAL A 122 5.44 -6.26 -5.83
CA VAL A 122 5.38 -5.82 -4.43
C VAL A 122 6.79 -5.49 -3.93
N SER A 123 6.95 -4.42 -3.17
CA SER A 123 8.21 -4.14 -2.48
C SER A 123 7.99 -4.24 -0.98
N VAL A 124 8.78 -5.11 -0.33
CA VAL A 124 8.90 -5.18 1.13
C VAL A 124 10.19 -4.50 1.62
N HIS A 125 10.98 -3.93 0.71
CA HIS A 125 12.16 -3.14 1.07
C HIS A 125 11.74 -1.83 1.75
N GLY A 126 12.10 -1.67 3.02
CA GLY A 126 11.69 -0.53 3.85
C GLY A 126 10.18 -0.47 4.13
N ARG A 127 9.46 -1.59 3.98
CA ARG A 127 8.01 -1.71 4.20
C ARG A 127 7.67 -2.95 5.00
N PRO A 128 6.54 -2.98 5.73
CA PRO A 128 6.09 -4.19 6.43
C PRO A 128 5.85 -5.36 5.48
N LEU A 129 6.29 -6.55 5.86
CA LEU A 129 6.05 -7.80 5.12
C LEU A 129 4.56 -8.07 4.87
N GLY A 130 3.71 -7.70 5.83
CA GLY A 130 2.26 -7.83 5.73
C GLY A 130 1.64 -7.15 4.51
N SER A 131 2.31 -6.15 3.90
CA SER A 131 1.83 -5.52 2.66
C SER A 131 1.64 -6.51 1.50
N LEU A 132 2.29 -7.68 1.55
CA LEU A 132 2.12 -8.74 0.57
C LEU A 132 0.73 -9.39 0.63
N VAL A 133 0.08 -9.41 1.80
CA VAL A 133 -1.18 -10.15 2.04
C VAL A 133 -2.29 -9.71 1.10
N GLY A 134 -2.38 -8.41 0.80
CA GLY A 134 -3.37 -7.86 -0.12
C GLY A 134 -3.24 -8.35 -1.58
N HIS A 135 -2.11 -8.95 -1.93
CA HIS A 135 -1.79 -9.45 -3.27
C HIS A 135 -1.92 -11.00 -3.38
N LEU A 136 -2.32 -11.67 -2.28
CA LEU A 136 -2.46 -13.11 -2.25
C LEU A 136 -3.85 -13.53 -2.75
N TYR A 137 -3.90 -14.31 -3.84
CA TYR A 137 -5.10 -14.95 -4.38
C TYR A 137 -4.71 -16.22 -5.15
N PRO A 138 -5.66 -17.12 -5.44
CA PRO A 138 -5.38 -18.34 -6.21
C PRO A 138 -4.68 -18.03 -7.54
N ARG A 139 -3.60 -18.74 -7.84
CA ARG A 139 -2.80 -18.58 -9.07
C ARG A 139 -2.05 -17.25 -9.21
N ALA A 140 -2.04 -16.39 -8.18
CA ALA A 140 -1.27 -15.16 -8.20
C ALA A 140 0.22 -15.45 -8.45
N ARG A 141 0.85 -14.61 -9.24
CA ARG A 141 2.29 -14.58 -9.47
C ARG A 141 2.83 -13.25 -8.99
N LEU A 142 3.64 -13.29 -7.94
CA LEU A 142 4.19 -12.08 -7.35
C LEU A 142 5.69 -12.01 -7.64
N LEU A 143 6.16 -10.81 -7.94
CA LEU A 143 7.59 -10.48 -7.95
C LEU A 143 7.85 -9.52 -6.79
N VAL A 144 8.65 -9.94 -5.84
CA VAL A 144 8.86 -9.23 -4.58
C VAL A 144 10.28 -8.69 -4.50
N ILE A 145 10.39 -7.38 -4.30
CA ILE A 145 11.67 -6.73 -3.94
C ILE A 145 11.87 -6.95 -2.44
N ALA A 146 12.87 -7.73 -2.10
CA ALA A 146 13.18 -8.14 -0.74
C ALA A 146 13.89 -7.06 0.07
N GLN A 147 13.88 -7.19 1.41
CA GLN A 147 14.64 -6.33 2.31
C GLN A 147 16.11 -6.77 2.36
N ASP A 148 16.33 -8.05 2.58
CA ASP A 148 17.65 -8.69 2.71
C ASP A 148 17.53 -10.22 2.58
N GLY A 149 18.64 -10.93 2.78
CA GLY A 149 18.71 -12.39 2.63
C GLY A 149 17.85 -13.20 3.61
N THR A 150 17.24 -12.60 4.63
CA THR A 150 16.31 -13.27 5.56
C THR A 150 14.85 -13.16 5.08
N SER A 151 14.56 -12.30 4.11
CA SER A 151 13.20 -12.08 3.60
C SER A 151 12.50 -13.35 3.11
N PRO A 152 13.16 -14.32 2.44
CA PRO A 152 12.48 -15.54 1.99
C PRO A 152 11.94 -16.40 3.14
N VAL A 153 12.68 -16.55 4.25
CA VAL A 153 12.20 -17.32 5.41
C VAL A 153 11.01 -16.61 6.07
N GLN A 154 11.09 -15.31 6.26
CA GLN A 154 9.99 -14.52 6.83
C GLN A 154 8.73 -14.56 5.95
N LEU A 155 8.88 -14.48 4.63
CA LEU A 155 7.77 -14.62 3.68
C LEU A 155 7.19 -16.04 3.67
N SER A 156 8.02 -17.09 3.84
CA SER A 156 7.54 -18.47 3.93
C SER A 156 6.65 -18.70 5.15
N GLU A 157 7.02 -18.13 6.29
CA GLU A 157 6.23 -18.14 7.53
C GLU A 157 4.90 -17.38 7.35
N LEU A 158 4.95 -16.18 6.79
CA LEU A 158 3.76 -15.37 6.50
C LEU A 158 2.82 -16.10 5.54
N LEU A 159 3.30 -16.61 4.41
CA LEU A 159 2.51 -17.36 3.45
C LEU A 159 1.84 -18.58 4.10
N THR A 160 2.57 -19.30 4.94
CA THR A 160 2.05 -20.47 5.66
C THR A 160 0.94 -20.08 6.63
N ALA A 161 1.13 -19.00 7.39
CA ALA A 161 0.13 -18.48 8.33
C ALA A 161 -1.19 -18.05 7.63
N TYR A 162 -1.09 -17.58 6.39
CA TYR A 162 -2.25 -17.16 5.59
C TYR A 162 -2.82 -18.29 4.68
N GLY A 163 -2.40 -19.54 4.87
CA GLY A 163 -2.91 -20.68 4.13
C GLY A 163 -2.26 -20.91 2.76
N TYR A 164 -1.20 -20.17 2.42
CA TYR A 164 -0.44 -20.29 1.19
C TYR A 164 0.85 -21.12 1.36
N GLY A 165 0.89 -22.05 2.30
CA GLY A 165 2.08 -22.88 2.58
C GLY A 165 2.55 -23.71 1.38
N ASP A 166 1.67 -24.03 0.43
CA ASP A 166 2.00 -24.73 -0.81
C ASP A 166 2.44 -23.79 -1.95
N ALA A 167 2.50 -22.47 -1.73
CA ALA A 167 3.08 -21.53 -2.68
C ALA A 167 4.56 -21.87 -2.92
N THR A 168 5.00 -21.73 -4.17
CA THR A 168 6.40 -21.92 -4.54
C THR A 168 7.13 -20.58 -4.50
N LEU A 169 8.26 -20.54 -3.79
CA LEU A 169 9.18 -19.43 -3.78
C LEU A 169 10.34 -19.69 -4.74
N HIS A 170 10.66 -18.71 -5.56
CA HIS A 170 11.80 -18.67 -6.47
C HIS A 170 12.66 -17.47 -6.09
N VAL A 171 13.75 -17.69 -5.37
CA VAL A 171 14.70 -16.64 -5.03
C VAL A 171 15.75 -16.56 -6.12
N LEU A 172 15.84 -15.40 -6.75
CA LEU A 172 16.70 -15.13 -7.90
C LEU A 172 17.71 -14.05 -7.50
N ALA A 173 18.92 -14.47 -7.17
CA ALA A 173 19.97 -13.58 -6.68
C ALA A 173 20.94 -13.15 -7.80
N HIS A 174 21.47 -11.93 -7.67
CA HIS A 174 22.49 -11.34 -8.56
C HIS A 174 22.13 -11.42 -10.05
N LEU A 175 20.84 -11.21 -10.36
CA LEU A 175 20.30 -11.32 -11.72
C LEU A 175 21.06 -10.47 -12.73
N GLY A 176 21.52 -11.10 -13.82
CA GLY A 176 22.31 -10.47 -14.87
C GLY A 176 23.80 -10.38 -14.56
N GLY A 177 24.26 -10.76 -13.37
CA GLY A 177 25.67 -10.74 -12.97
C GLY A 177 26.33 -12.12 -13.04
N ALA A 178 27.66 -12.16 -12.87
CA ALA A 178 28.43 -13.41 -12.86
C ALA A 178 28.12 -14.32 -11.67
N ALA A 179 27.54 -13.77 -10.59
CA ALA A 179 27.12 -14.51 -9.39
C ALA A 179 25.64 -14.89 -9.42
N GLU A 180 24.96 -14.81 -10.59
CA GLU A 180 23.54 -15.15 -10.71
C GLU A 180 23.28 -16.56 -10.18
N SER A 181 22.33 -16.68 -9.26
CA SER A 181 21.98 -17.94 -8.61
C SER A 181 20.48 -18.00 -8.29
N ARG A 182 19.96 -19.22 -8.12
CA ARG A 182 18.53 -19.47 -7.91
C ARG A 182 18.34 -20.49 -6.79
N PHE A 183 17.34 -20.21 -5.92
CA PHE A 183 16.91 -21.10 -4.84
C PHE A 183 15.40 -21.27 -4.96
N ASP A 184 14.95 -22.51 -5.06
CA ASP A 184 13.52 -22.86 -5.21
C ASP A 184 13.05 -23.67 -4.02
N GLY A 185 11.82 -23.44 -3.58
CA GLY A 185 11.22 -24.23 -2.51
C GLY A 185 9.75 -23.87 -2.32
N ARG A 186 9.04 -24.70 -1.53
CA ARG A 186 7.69 -24.36 -1.08
C ARG A 186 7.77 -23.47 0.17
N ALA A 187 6.77 -22.63 0.38
CA ALA A 187 6.69 -21.83 1.59
C ALA A 187 6.68 -22.71 2.83
N ARG A 188 5.81 -23.74 2.87
CA ARG A 188 5.88 -24.76 3.92
C ARG A 188 7.14 -25.60 3.75
N GLY A 189 8.07 -25.47 4.69
CA GLY A 189 9.33 -26.22 4.68
C GLY A 189 10.43 -25.55 3.85
N TRP A 190 10.38 -24.23 3.68
CA TRP A 190 11.52 -23.48 3.16
C TRP A 190 12.79 -23.79 3.97
N SER A 191 13.87 -24.18 3.29
CA SER A 191 15.04 -24.80 3.92
C SER A 191 16.27 -23.90 4.00
N HIS A 192 16.18 -22.65 3.52
CA HIS A 192 17.31 -21.72 3.52
C HIS A 192 17.07 -20.62 4.56
N ASP A 193 17.86 -20.60 5.64
CA ASP A 193 17.77 -19.56 6.67
C ASP A 193 18.17 -18.20 6.11
N ARG A 194 19.11 -18.18 5.16
CA ARG A 194 19.59 -16.98 4.50
C ARG A 194 20.02 -17.25 3.06
N VAL A 195 19.75 -16.29 2.19
CA VAL A 195 20.21 -16.23 0.79
C VAL A 195 21.04 -14.97 0.57
N PRO A 196 21.68 -14.74 -0.60
CA PRO A 196 22.33 -13.46 -0.89
C PRO A 196 21.36 -12.28 -0.74
N ASP A 197 21.83 -11.16 -0.19
CA ASP A 197 20.98 -9.98 0.11
C ASP A 197 20.37 -9.34 -1.13
N PHE A 198 21.07 -9.38 -2.25
CA PHE A 198 20.61 -8.78 -3.50
C PHE A 198 19.86 -9.80 -4.36
N HIS A 199 18.54 -9.85 -4.19
CA HIS A 199 17.67 -10.80 -4.90
C HIS A 199 16.26 -10.27 -5.13
N ILE A 200 15.55 -10.93 -6.04
CA ILE A 200 14.10 -10.83 -6.25
C ILE A 200 13.48 -12.17 -5.89
N ILE A 201 12.31 -12.16 -5.25
CA ILE A 201 11.57 -13.37 -4.93
C ILE A 201 10.36 -13.47 -5.86
N GLY A 202 10.30 -14.52 -6.68
CA GLY A 202 9.08 -14.92 -7.37
C GLY A 202 8.24 -15.80 -6.46
N ILE A 203 6.95 -15.50 -6.31
CA ILE A 203 6.01 -16.33 -5.56
C ILE A 203 4.91 -16.81 -6.52
N ALA A 204 4.75 -18.13 -6.66
CA ALA A 204 3.66 -18.74 -7.38
C ALA A 204 2.64 -19.29 -6.37
N CYS A 205 1.49 -18.64 -6.26
CA CYS A 205 0.40 -19.10 -5.41
C CYS A 205 -0.27 -20.35 -5.99
N PRO A 206 -0.68 -21.33 -5.16
CA PRO A 206 -1.37 -22.52 -5.62
C PRO A 206 -2.78 -22.23 -6.14
N ASP A 207 -3.34 -23.17 -6.89
CA ASP A 207 -4.70 -23.08 -7.42
C ASP A 207 -5.74 -23.33 -6.32
N GLU A 208 -5.45 -24.27 -5.41
CA GLU A 208 -6.35 -24.75 -4.37
C GLU A 208 -6.10 -24.02 -3.04
N VAL A 209 -6.43 -22.73 -3.01
CA VAL A 209 -6.44 -21.91 -1.79
C VAL A 209 -7.76 -21.17 -1.69
N ALA A 210 -8.10 -20.73 -0.50
CA ALA A 210 -9.29 -19.90 -0.31
C ALA A 210 -9.23 -18.68 -1.23
N ALA A 211 -10.31 -18.39 -1.91
CA ALA A 211 -10.43 -17.15 -2.67
C ALA A 211 -10.17 -15.96 -1.74
N GLY A 212 -9.56 -14.92 -2.28
CA GLY A 212 -9.32 -13.68 -1.53
C GLY A 212 -10.59 -13.12 -0.91
N ALA A 213 -10.45 -12.27 0.09
CA ALA A 213 -11.57 -11.76 0.89
C ALA A 213 -12.61 -10.93 0.13
N GLY A 214 -12.39 -10.63 -1.16
CA GLY A 214 -13.25 -9.76 -1.96
C GLY A 214 -13.27 -8.32 -1.42
N LEU A 215 -14.37 -7.58 -1.71
CA LEU A 215 -14.53 -6.19 -1.30
C LEU A 215 -14.51 -6.01 0.23
N ALA A 216 -15.13 -6.94 0.97
CA ALA A 216 -15.16 -6.95 2.42
C ALA A 216 -14.63 -8.28 2.96
N ALA A 217 -13.65 -8.21 3.87
CA ALA A 217 -13.08 -9.39 4.52
C ALA A 217 -14.10 -10.10 5.44
N PRO A 218 -13.94 -11.41 5.70
CA PRO A 218 -14.79 -12.13 6.65
C PRO A 218 -14.75 -11.51 8.05
N ASP A 219 -15.90 -11.45 8.75
CA ASP A 219 -15.98 -10.85 10.08
C ASP A 219 -15.04 -11.51 11.09
N GLN A 220 -14.82 -12.81 11.01
CA GLN A 220 -13.94 -13.58 11.88
C GLN A 220 -12.45 -13.27 11.67
N SER A 221 -12.08 -12.55 10.63
CA SER A 221 -10.70 -12.11 10.40
C SER A 221 -10.33 -10.85 11.16
N PHE A 222 -11.28 -10.26 11.88
CA PHE A 222 -11.06 -9.08 12.70
C PHE A 222 -11.16 -9.40 14.19
N GLU A 223 -10.21 -8.92 14.97
CA GLU A 223 -10.36 -8.81 16.41
C GLU A 223 -11.40 -7.73 16.71
N THR A 224 -12.41 -8.05 17.54
CA THR A 224 -13.54 -7.14 17.81
C THR A 224 -14.10 -7.35 19.22
N ASP A 225 -14.71 -6.31 19.77
CA ASP A 225 -15.53 -6.37 21.01
C ASP A 225 -17.01 -6.71 20.73
N GLY A 226 -17.32 -7.16 19.51
CA GLY A 226 -18.69 -7.48 19.08
C GLY A 226 -19.40 -6.36 18.32
N LYS A 227 -18.87 -5.15 18.29
CA LYS A 227 -19.47 -3.97 17.61
C LYS A 227 -19.04 -3.77 16.16
N LEU A 228 -18.50 -4.80 15.55
CA LEU A 228 -18.07 -4.78 14.14
C LEU A 228 -19.23 -4.50 13.20
N THR A 229 -19.09 -3.57 12.26
CA THR A 229 -19.97 -3.45 11.10
C THR A 229 -19.91 -4.74 10.30
N LYS A 230 -21.04 -5.47 10.23
CA LYS A 230 -21.09 -6.82 9.63
C LYS A 230 -20.78 -6.77 8.14
N ARG A 231 -20.24 -7.87 7.62
CA ARG A 231 -19.69 -7.97 6.25
C ARG A 231 -20.63 -7.45 5.19
N ASP A 232 -21.91 -7.81 5.24
CA ASP A 232 -22.87 -7.41 4.21
C ASP A 232 -23.14 -5.90 4.22
N ALA A 233 -23.30 -5.30 5.41
CA ALA A 233 -23.45 -3.85 5.56
C ALA A 233 -22.15 -3.13 5.20
N ARG A 234 -21.00 -3.70 5.56
CA ARG A 234 -19.67 -3.17 5.23
C ARG A 234 -19.42 -3.19 3.72
N ALA A 235 -19.77 -4.27 3.02
CA ALA A 235 -19.68 -4.36 1.57
C ALA A 235 -20.55 -3.31 0.87
N SER A 236 -21.76 -3.06 1.38
CA SER A 236 -22.65 -1.99 0.87
C SER A 236 -22.01 -0.61 1.05
N ALA A 237 -21.42 -0.33 2.22
CA ALA A 237 -20.72 0.94 2.47
C ALA A 237 -19.54 1.12 1.55
N LEU A 238 -18.69 0.09 1.40
CA LEU A 238 -17.50 0.13 0.54
C LEU A 238 -17.84 0.34 -0.94
N ALA A 239 -18.93 -0.28 -1.41
CA ALA A 239 -19.42 -0.07 -2.78
C ALA A 239 -19.79 1.41 -3.05
N LYS A 240 -20.29 2.13 -2.03
CA LYS A 240 -20.64 3.55 -2.14
C LYS A 240 -19.46 4.47 -1.87
N LEU A 241 -18.54 4.09 -0.97
CA LEU A 241 -17.30 4.82 -0.69
C LEU A 241 -16.34 4.79 -1.89
N ALA A 242 -16.47 3.81 -2.78
CA ALA A 242 -15.76 3.68 -4.05
C ALA A 242 -14.24 3.92 -3.92
N PRO A 243 -13.51 3.09 -3.15
CA PRO A 243 -12.07 3.26 -2.95
C PRO A 243 -11.31 3.25 -4.27
N PHE A 244 -10.33 4.15 -4.41
CA PHE A 244 -9.45 4.24 -5.58
C PHE A 244 -7.98 4.44 -5.12
N PRO A 245 -6.98 4.12 -5.96
CA PRO A 245 -5.58 4.26 -5.59
C PRO A 245 -5.20 5.67 -5.13
N GLY A 246 -4.65 5.78 -3.92
CA GLY A 246 -4.27 7.05 -3.32
C GLY A 246 -5.38 7.80 -2.57
N ALA A 247 -6.60 7.28 -2.54
CA ALA A 247 -7.73 7.90 -1.84
C ALA A 247 -7.47 8.07 -0.34
N THR A 248 -8.02 9.14 0.22
CA THR A 248 -7.99 9.45 1.66
C THR A 248 -9.38 9.25 2.25
N LEU A 249 -9.48 8.36 3.24
CA LEU A 249 -10.70 8.10 4.01
C LEU A 249 -10.61 8.74 5.40
N TRP A 250 -11.71 9.31 5.88
CA TRP A 250 -11.98 9.47 7.30
C TRP A 250 -12.96 8.40 7.76
N ASP A 251 -12.55 7.56 8.71
CA ASP A 251 -13.40 6.52 9.33
C ASP A 251 -13.73 6.94 10.77
N ILE A 252 -14.89 7.57 10.93
CA ILE A 252 -15.35 8.18 12.17
C ILE A 252 -16.14 7.17 13.02
N GLY A 253 -15.67 6.92 14.25
CA GLY A 253 -16.14 5.83 15.07
C GLY A 253 -15.66 4.50 14.51
N THR A 254 -14.35 4.42 14.26
CA THR A 254 -13.72 3.31 13.52
C THR A 254 -13.86 1.95 14.20
N GLY A 255 -13.97 1.92 15.54
CA GLY A 255 -14.04 0.69 16.33
C GLY A 255 -12.87 -0.24 16.01
N SER A 256 -13.16 -1.44 15.52
CA SER A 256 -12.14 -2.43 15.12
C SER A 256 -11.36 -2.07 13.83
N GLY A 257 -11.66 -0.96 13.18
CA GLY A 257 -11.02 -0.51 11.95
C GLY A 257 -11.49 -1.20 10.67
N ALA A 258 -12.54 -2.00 10.72
CA ALA A 258 -12.89 -2.88 9.60
C ALA A 258 -13.25 -2.14 8.30
N ILE A 259 -13.92 -1.00 8.38
CA ILE A 259 -14.22 -0.16 7.19
C ILE A 259 -12.92 0.43 6.63
N ALA A 260 -12.09 1.06 7.49
CA ALA A 260 -10.82 1.64 7.08
C ALA A 260 -9.88 0.60 6.44
N ILE A 261 -9.81 -0.60 7.03
CA ILE A 261 -8.96 -1.69 6.55
C ILE A 261 -9.44 -2.20 5.20
N ASP A 262 -10.74 -2.51 5.06
CA ASP A 262 -11.28 -2.98 3.78
C ASP A 262 -11.24 -1.88 2.70
N PHE A 263 -11.43 -0.60 3.07
CA PHE A 263 -11.21 0.52 2.15
C PHE A 263 -9.77 0.54 1.63
N LEU A 264 -8.78 0.45 2.53
CA LEU A 264 -7.35 0.47 2.16
C LEU A 264 -6.94 -0.75 1.33
N ARG A 265 -7.49 -1.94 1.62
CA ARG A 265 -7.25 -3.15 0.82
C ARG A 265 -7.69 -2.96 -0.63
N ASN A 266 -8.75 -2.19 -0.85
CA ASN A 266 -9.29 -1.92 -2.19
C ASN A 266 -8.69 -0.65 -2.82
N ALA A 267 -8.22 0.30 -2.02
CA ALA A 267 -7.57 1.53 -2.49
C ALA A 267 -6.06 1.39 -2.76
N GLY A 268 -5.45 0.26 -2.36
CA GLY A 268 -4.01 0.05 -2.52
C GLY A 268 -3.17 1.07 -1.75
N ALA A 269 -2.61 2.08 -2.41
CA ALA A 269 -1.74 3.11 -1.79
C ALA A 269 -2.49 4.23 -1.04
N GLY A 270 -3.74 4.02 -0.63
CA GLY A 270 -4.58 4.99 0.08
C GLY A 270 -4.14 5.28 1.52
N ARG A 271 -4.82 6.22 2.16
CA ARG A 271 -4.70 6.55 3.59
C ARG A 271 -6.08 6.54 4.24
N ALA A 272 -6.14 6.05 5.48
CA ALA A 272 -7.37 6.10 6.28
C ALA A 272 -7.04 6.65 7.67
N PHE A 273 -7.72 7.72 8.05
CA PHE A 273 -7.69 8.25 9.41
C PHE A 273 -8.77 7.53 10.20
N ALA A 274 -8.34 6.61 11.07
CA ALA A 274 -9.21 5.82 11.94
C ALA A 274 -9.45 6.60 13.23
N ILE A 275 -10.62 7.23 13.35
CA ILE A 275 -10.93 8.17 14.40
C ILE A 275 -11.83 7.48 15.44
N ASP A 276 -11.39 7.45 16.69
CA ASP A 276 -12.19 6.96 17.83
C ASP A 276 -11.74 7.67 19.11
N ARG A 277 -12.68 7.83 20.05
CA ARG A 277 -12.38 8.34 21.37
C ARG A 277 -11.81 7.27 22.32
N ASP A 278 -12.01 6.00 21.99
CA ASP A 278 -11.55 4.85 22.77
C ASP A 278 -10.22 4.35 22.22
N GLU A 279 -9.14 4.59 22.96
CA GLU A 279 -7.79 4.14 22.60
C GLU A 279 -7.67 2.61 22.45
N ALA A 280 -8.50 1.84 23.18
CA ALA A 280 -8.51 0.39 23.03
C ALA A 280 -9.04 -0.04 21.66
N GLN A 281 -10.00 0.70 21.09
CA GLN A 281 -10.48 0.48 19.75
C GLN A 281 -9.39 0.81 18.73
N LEU A 282 -8.67 1.91 18.88
CA LEU A 282 -7.56 2.30 18.01
C LEU A 282 -6.41 1.30 18.04
N ALA A 283 -6.07 0.78 19.21
CA ALA A 283 -5.08 -0.29 19.35
C ALA A 283 -5.53 -1.56 18.60
N ARG A 284 -6.78 -1.95 18.72
CA ARG A 284 -7.39 -3.08 18.01
C ARG A 284 -7.40 -2.84 16.50
N ALA A 285 -7.79 -1.64 16.05
CA ALA A 285 -7.75 -1.27 14.63
C ALA A 285 -6.33 -1.37 14.05
N THR A 286 -5.32 -0.95 14.81
CA THR A 286 -3.90 -1.06 14.43
C THR A 286 -3.45 -2.52 14.33
N THR A 287 -3.83 -3.38 15.29
CA THR A 287 -3.55 -4.82 15.25
C THR A 287 -4.20 -5.47 14.03
N ASN A 288 -5.49 -5.19 13.80
CA ASN A 288 -6.21 -5.69 12.63
C ASN A 288 -5.57 -5.21 11.31
N ALA A 289 -5.15 -3.94 11.24
CA ALA A 289 -4.49 -3.40 10.04
C ALA A 289 -3.19 -4.15 9.75
N ALA A 290 -2.37 -4.41 10.76
CA ALA A 290 -1.14 -5.20 10.62
C ALA A 290 -1.45 -6.63 10.13
N TRP A 291 -2.48 -7.28 10.71
CA TRP A 291 -2.92 -8.61 10.28
C TRP A 291 -3.40 -8.64 8.83
N HIS A 292 -4.16 -7.63 8.39
CA HIS A 292 -4.62 -7.51 7.00
C HIS A 292 -3.59 -6.94 6.03
N GLY A 293 -2.37 -6.64 6.49
CA GLY A 293 -1.28 -6.13 5.66
C GLY A 293 -1.49 -4.71 5.13
N VAL A 294 -2.36 -3.93 5.76
CA VAL A 294 -2.58 -2.53 5.38
C VAL A 294 -1.67 -1.58 6.16
N THR A 295 -1.00 -0.68 5.44
CA THR A 295 0.00 0.23 6.01
C THR A 295 -0.46 1.69 6.05
N GLY A 296 -1.58 2.00 5.41
CA GLY A 296 -2.12 3.36 5.29
C GLY A 296 -3.06 3.79 6.41
N LEU A 297 -3.32 2.94 7.42
CA LEU A 297 -4.18 3.27 8.55
C LEU A 297 -3.42 4.16 9.55
N GLN A 298 -4.02 5.29 9.90
CA GLN A 298 -3.50 6.26 10.87
C GLN A 298 -4.52 6.41 12.01
N PRO A 299 -4.22 5.91 13.22
CA PRO A 299 -5.11 6.06 14.37
C PRO A 299 -5.12 7.52 14.84
N VAL A 300 -6.31 8.04 15.16
CA VAL A 300 -6.53 9.39 15.65
C VAL A 300 -7.44 9.31 16.89
N ALA A 301 -6.87 9.57 18.06
CA ALA A 301 -7.60 9.58 19.32
C ALA A 301 -8.33 10.92 19.53
N GLY A 302 -9.59 10.86 19.88
CA GLY A 302 -10.39 12.02 20.26
C GLY A 302 -11.82 12.01 19.71
N ASP A 303 -12.60 12.98 20.16
CA ASP A 303 -13.93 13.23 19.61
C ASP A 303 -13.83 13.80 18.19
N ALA A 304 -14.70 13.31 17.29
CA ALA A 304 -14.71 13.76 15.90
C ALA A 304 -14.83 15.29 15.79
N GLY A 305 -15.67 15.92 16.64
CA GLY A 305 -15.84 17.37 16.64
C GLY A 305 -14.54 18.16 16.85
N ASP A 306 -13.59 17.59 17.56
CA ASP A 306 -12.34 18.26 17.94
C ASP A 306 -11.19 17.98 16.95
N VAL A 307 -11.13 16.77 16.38
CA VAL A 307 -9.95 16.32 15.63
C VAL A 307 -10.05 16.54 14.12
N LEU A 308 -11.27 16.58 13.55
CA LEU A 308 -11.48 16.63 12.10
C LEU A 308 -10.83 17.84 11.42
N ALA A 309 -10.83 19.01 12.07
CA ALA A 309 -10.27 20.24 11.52
C ALA A 309 -8.75 20.19 11.27
N GLY A 310 -8.04 19.30 12.02
CA GLY A 310 -6.59 19.11 11.89
C GLY A 310 -6.17 18.09 10.82
N LEU A 311 -7.12 17.38 10.21
CA LEU A 311 -6.83 16.30 9.27
C LEU A 311 -6.79 16.78 7.81
N PRO A 312 -6.01 16.13 6.95
CA PRO A 312 -6.05 16.36 5.50
C PRO A 312 -7.46 16.11 4.94
N ARG A 313 -7.87 16.94 3.97
CA ARG A 313 -9.19 16.81 3.32
C ARG A 313 -9.39 15.40 2.74
N PRO A 314 -10.52 14.74 3.05
CA PRO A 314 -10.79 13.39 2.59
C PRO A 314 -11.43 13.35 1.19
N ASP A 315 -11.25 12.24 0.50
CA ASP A 315 -11.99 11.86 -0.71
C ASP A 315 -13.28 11.13 -0.34
N ALA A 316 -13.24 10.39 0.77
CA ALA A 316 -14.37 9.65 1.30
C ALA A 316 -14.46 9.80 2.83
N VAL A 317 -15.67 9.80 3.37
CA VAL A 317 -15.94 9.78 4.81
C VAL A 317 -16.91 8.66 5.13
N PHE A 318 -16.57 7.84 6.12
CA PHE A 318 -17.50 6.91 6.74
C PHE A 318 -17.79 7.34 8.17
N ILE A 319 -19.06 7.29 8.59
CA ILE A 319 -19.48 7.54 9.97
C ILE A 319 -20.20 6.29 10.49
N GLY A 320 -19.50 5.53 11.34
CA GLY A 320 -20.01 4.30 11.97
C GLY A 320 -20.39 4.49 13.43
N GLY A 321 -19.90 5.56 14.08
CA GLY A 321 -20.17 5.92 15.46
C GLY A 321 -19.98 7.42 15.68
N GLY A 322 -20.46 7.95 16.82
CA GLY A 322 -20.34 9.38 17.12
C GLY A 322 -21.18 10.29 16.20
N LEU A 323 -22.28 9.76 15.65
CA LEU A 323 -23.11 10.46 14.72
C LEU A 323 -23.82 11.65 15.38
N ALA A 324 -23.50 12.87 14.91
CA ALA A 324 -24.11 14.12 15.38
C ALA A 324 -24.25 15.09 14.20
N PRO A 325 -25.22 16.04 14.25
CA PRO A 325 -25.38 17.04 13.18
C PRO A 325 -24.10 17.84 12.91
N SER A 326 -23.35 18.20 13.94
CA SER A 326 -22.08 18.93 13.82
C SER A 326 -20.99 18.11 13.14
N VAL A 327 -20.90 16.80 13.40
CA VAL A 327 -19.95 15.89 12.77
C VAL A 327 -20.28 15.72 11.29
N ILE A 328 -21.56 15.55 10.93
CA ILE A 328 -22.00 15.48 9.54
C ILE A 328 -21.63 16.77 8.80
N ALA A 329 -21.95 17.94 9.37
CA ALA A 329 -21.67 19.22 8.74
C ALA A 329 -20.15 19.43 8.54
N ALA A 330 -19.33 19.09 9.53
CA ALA A 330 -17.88 19.16 9.44
C ALA A 330 -17.32 18.23 8.34
N ALA A 331 -17.83 17.00 8.27
CA ALA A 331 -17.45 16.03 7.24
C ALA A 331 -17.82 16.50 5.83
N GLN A 332 -19.05 17.00 5.64
CA GLN A 332 -19.50 17.57 4.35
C GLN A 332 -18.66 18.77 3.91
N ALA A 333 -18.33 19.66 4.85
CA ALA A 333 -17.49 20.84 4.56
C ALA A 333 -16.07 20.41 4.14
N ALA A 334 -15.47 19.46 4.84
CA ALA A 334 -14.10 19.00 4.61
C ALA A 334 -13.92 18.16 3.35
N LEU A 335 -14.92 17.39 2.92
CA LEU A 335 -14.87 16.57 1.71
C LEU A 335 -14.36 17.36 0.51
N ARG A 336 -13.56 16.73 -0.34
CA ARG A 336 -13.18 17.28 -1.64
C ARG A 336 -14.40 17.35 -2.57
N PRO A 337 -14.46 18.26 -3.54
CA PRO A 337 -15.46 18.20 -4.60
C PRO A 337 -15.48 16.83 -5.27
N GLY A 338 -16.67 16.26 -5.47
CA GLY A 338 -16.85 14.88 -5.96
C GLY A 338 -16.67 13.79 -4.90
N GLY A 339 -16.27 14.14 -3.68
CA GLY A 339 -16.10 13.19 -2.57
C GLY A 339 -17.44 12.66 -2.05
N VAL A 340 -17.39 11.55 -1.31
CA VAL A 340 -18.55 10.80 -0.82
C VAL A 340 -18.56 10.67 0.69
N LEU A 341 -19.73 10.83 1.29
CA LEU A 341 -20.01 10.52 2.69
C LEU A 341 -20.99 9.36 2.77
N VAL A 342 -20.62 8.34 3.54
CA VAL A 342 -21.51 7.22 3.90
C VAL A 342 -21.63 7.17 5.42
N ALA A 343 -22.84 7.10 5.93
CA ALA A 343 -23.09 7.00 7.36
C ALA A 343 -24.06 5.87 7.67
N HIS A 344 -23.82 5.16 8.77
CA HIS A 344 -24.63 4.08 9.27
C HIS A 344 -25.29 4.45 10.60
N ALA A 345 -26.55 4.06 10.75
CA ALA A 345 -27.30 4.11 12.00
C ALA A 345 -27.95 2.77 12.29
N VAL A 346 -27.86 2.31 13.53
CA VAL A 346 -28.47 1.07 14.02
C VAL A 346 -29.43 1.33 15.19
N THR A 347 -29.44 2.53 15.76
CA THR A 347 -30.36 2.96 16.82
C THR A 347 -31.34 4.00 16.29
N ILE A 348 -32.49 4.11 16.95
CA ILE A 348 -33.55 5.08 16.58
C ILE A 348 -33.02 6.52 16.68
N GLU A 349 -32.20 6.81 17.71
CA GLU A 349 -31.62 8.14 17.94
C GLU A 349 -30.69 8.51 16.78
N SER A 350 -29.77 7.61 16.41
CA SER A 350 -28.87 7.81 15.28
C SER A 350 -29.60 7.89 13.96
N GLU A 351 -30.64 7.08 13.76
CA GLU A 351 -31.47 7.12 12.56
C GLU A 351 -32.21 8.46 12.41
N THR A 352 -32.68 9.02 13.51
CA THR A 352 -33.32 10.34 13.53
C THR A 352 -32.37 11.42 13.00
N VAL A 353 -31.07 11.37 13.40
CA VAL A 353 -30.03 12.30 12.91
C VAL A 353 -29.79 12.10 11.40
N LEU A 354 -29.73 10.85 10.94
CA LEU A 354 -29.53 10.58 9.49
C LEU A 354 -30.71 11.03 8.65
N VAL A 355 -31.95 10.78 9.12
CA VAL A 355 -33.16 11.22 8.38
C VAL A 355 -33.18 12.74 8.27
N ALA A 356 -32.87 13.47 9.33
CA ALA A 356 -32.80 14.94 9.30
C ALA A 356 -31.72 15.43 8.31
N ALA A 357 -30.54 14.82 8.30
CA ALA A 357 -29.45 15.15 7.38
C ALA A 357 -29.87 14.88 5.92
N TRP A 358 -30.50 13.73 5.67
CA TRP A 358 -31.02 13.38 4.35
C TRP A 358 -32.09 14.36 3.86
N GLN A 359 -33.04 14.74 4.72
CA GLN A 359 -34.07 15.74 4.38
C GLN A 359 -33.45 17.11 4.02
N GLN A 360 -32.36 17.49 4.68
CA GLN A 360 -31.68 18.76 4.45
C GLN A 360 -30.78 18.73 3.21
N SER A 361 -30.03 17.65 2.99
CA SER A 361 -28.93 17.60 2.00
C SER A 361 -29.24 16.68 0.81
N GLY A 362 -30.34 15.90 0.84
CA GLY A 362 -30.62 14.90 -0.16
C GLY A 362 -29.69 13.68 -0.06
N GLY A 363 -29.41 13.05 -1.18
CA GLY A 363 -28.63 11.83 -1.26
C GLY A 363 -29.49 10.55 -1.24
N GLU A 364 -28.85 9.40 -1.13
CA GLU A 364 -29.50 8.09 -1.13
C GLU A 364 -29.64 7.56 0.30
N MET A 365 -30.87 7.17 0.69
CA MET A 365 -31.15 6.51 1.95
C MET A 365 -31.53 5.06 1.68
N THR A 366 -30.83 4.12 2.30
CA THR A 366 -31.04 2.68 2.13
C THR A 366 -31.21 1.99 3.49
N ARG A 367 -32.14 1.05 3.60
CA ARG A 367 -32.23 0.17 4.77
C ARG A 367 -31.74 -1.22 4.41
N ILE A 368 -30.77 -1.73 5.18
CA ILE A 368 -30.13 -3.03 4.98
C ILE A 368 -30.62 -3.96 6.09
N SER A 369 -31.31 -5.04 5.73
CA SER A 369 -31.74 -6.08 6.66
C SER A 369 -31.14 -7.41 6.22
N VAL A 370 -30.35 -8.02 7.10
CA VAL A 370 -29.64 -9.27 6.84
C VAL A 370 -30.09 -10.32 7.84
N GLN A 371 -30.26 -11.55 7.37
CA GLN A 371 -30.56 -12.69 8.23
C GLN A 371 -29.64 -13.84 7.84
N HIS A 372 -29.14 -14.57 8.84
CA HIS A 372 -28.33 -15.77 8.64
C HIS A 372 -29.12 -17.02 9.06
N ALA A 373 -28.91 -18.09 8.32
CA ALA A 373 -29.48 -19.39 8.69
C ALA A 373 -28.63 -19.99 9.82
N ASP A 374 -29.26 -20.16 10.99
CA ASP A 374 -28.62 -20.74 12.17
C ASP A 374 -29.31 -22.02 12.60
N PRO A 375 -28.61 -22.98 13.24
CA PRO A 375 -29.23 -24.19 13.78
C PRO A 375 -30.23 -23.85 14.87
N VAL A 376 -31.40 -24.51 14.79
CA VAL A 376 -32.46 -24.46 15.78
C VAL A 376 -32.90 -25.92 16.07
N GLY A 377 -32.30 -26.52 17.11
CA GLY A 377 -32.48 -27.95 17.37
C GLY A 377 -31.95 -28.80 16.21
N GLY A 378 -32.81 -29.65 15.64
CA GLY A 378 -32.47 -30.46 14.46
C GLY A 378 -32.76 -29.77 13.10
N PHE A 379 -33.10 -28.50 13.11
CA PHE A 379 -33.48 -27.73 11.92
C PHE A 379 -32.65 -26.45 11.80
N HIS A 380 -32.94 -25.60 10.82
CA HIS A 380 -32.35 -24.29 10.64
C HIS A 380 -33.44 -23.21 10.61
N GLY A 381 -33.14 -22.06 11.17
CA GLY A 381 -34.01 -20.89 11.18
C GLY A 381 -33.25 -19.62 10.78
N TRP A 382 -34.00 -18.59 10.37
CA TRP A 382 -33.39 -17.30 10.05
C TRP A 382 -33.19 -16.46 11.31
N ARG A 383 -31.94 -16.09 11.62
CA ARG A 383 -31.63 -15.18 12.70
C ARG A 383 -31.35 -13.80 12.11
N PRO A 384 -32.16 -12.76 12.42
CA PRO A 384 -31.94 -11.42 11.93
C PRO A 384 -30.77 -10.74 12.64
N LEU A 385 -30.01 -9.97 11.90
CA LEU A 385 -29.12 -8.95 12.43
C LEU A 385 -29.89 -7.65 12.66
N MET A 386 -29.34 -6.73 13.44
CA MET A 386 -29.91 -5.39 13.58
C MET A 386 -29.93 -4.72 12.21
N PRO A 387 -31.07 -4.19 11.74
CA PRO A 387 -31.13 -3.43 10.50
C PRO A 387 -30.23 -2.21 10.57
N VAL A 388 -29.57 -1.90 9.45
CA VAL A 388 -28.71 -0.73 9.30
C VAL A 388 -29.41 0.26 8.36
N THR A 389 -29.61 1.48 8.82
CA THR A 389 -29.98 2.59 7.94
C THR A 389 -28.70 3.23 7.44
N GLN A 390 -28.52 3.23 6.11
CA GLN A 390 -27.35 3.77 5.42
C GLN A 390 -27.74 5.01 4.63
N TRP A 391 -27.03 6.10 4.85
CA TRP A 391 -27.12 7.31 4.06
C TRP A 391 -25.84 7.51 3.26
N CYS A 392 -26.00 7.81 1.97
CA CYS A 392 -24.92 8.13 1.05
C CYS A 392 -25.16 9.50 0.43
N TRP A 393 -24.17 10.39 0.54
CA TRP A 393 -24.22 11.75 0.01
C TRP A 393 -22.92 12.07 -0.73
N HIS A 394 -23.05 12.75 -1.87
CA HIS A 394 -21.93 13.19 -2.68
C HIS A 394 -21.81 14.70 -2.67
N LYS A 395 -20.59 15.21 -2.47
CA LYS A 395 -20.30 16.63 -2.62
C LYS A 395 -20.30 16.97 -4.11
N ALA A 396 -21.04 18.01 -4.49
CA ALA A 396 -21.05 18.48 -5.86
C ALA A 396 -19.63 18.82 -6.37
N LEU A 397 -19.38 18.59 -7.65
CA LEU A 397 -18.18 19.10 -8.30
C LEU A 397 -18.26 20.63 -8.34
N GLU A 398 -17.14 21.31 -8.09
CA GLU A 398 -17.06 22.74 -8.34
C GLU A 398 -17.17 22.94 -9.86
N THR A 399 -18.26 23.55 -10.31
CA THR A 399 -18.38 24.01 -11.71
C THR A 399 -17.41 25.13 -11.92
N SER A 400 -16.40 24.93 -12.77
CA SER A 400 -15.46 25.96 -13.23
C SER A 400 -16.18 27.08 -14.00
#